data_25e2cf00f6c89fd05acd74b840a28538
#
_entry.id   25e2cf00f6c89fd05acd74b840a28538
#
_cell.length_a   1.000
_cell.length_b   1.000
_cell.length_c   1.000
_cell.angle_alpha   90.00
_cell.angle_beta   90.00
_cell.angle_gamma   90.00
#
_symmetry.space_group_name_H-M   'P 1'
#
loop_
_entity.id
_entity.type
_entity.pdbx_description
1 polymer ?
#
loop_
_entity_poly.entity_id
_entity_poly.type
_entity_poly.pdbx_seq_one_letter_code
_entity_poly.pdbx_strand_id
1 'polypeptide(L)'
;TSDNELLKMTADAEYNLAHSYPDGKVTVDVTQLDLYELGLMPKPMKHPLAFNLSGEARQNRVFTHFTAGDMKLNLSARAGVYPLIRQSTHFVDVLMKQVDEKLLDHAALREALPSAIFSFSAGKENPLAYYMAMKNISFHDASMKFGTAPDWGINGKAAIHALKVDTLQLDTVFFTVKQDTTRMNLRAGVINGPKNPQFSFSTILTGEIRNRDAELLAEYKNEKGK
;
A
#
# COMPACT_ATOMS: atom_id res chain seq x y z
N THR A 1 -1.76 28.89 7.63
CA THR A 1 -0.79 29.13 6.53
C THR A 1 0.60 29.28 7.11
N SER A 2 1.59 28.67 6.55
CA SER A 2 3.01 28.92 6.81
C SER A 2 3.70 29.21 5.48
N ASP A 3 4.52 30.22 5.44
CA ASP A 3 5.28 30.64 4.26
C ASP A 3 6.68 31.06 4.71
N ASN A 4 7.63 30.13 4.65
CA ASN A 4 9.04 30.36 4.87
C ASN A 4 9.88 29.57 3.83
N GLU A 5 11.18 29.74 3.83
CA GLU A 5 12.06 29.08 2.86
C GLU A 5 12.04 27.53 2.96
N LEU A 6 11.74 26.97 4.13
CA LEU A 6 11.73 25.53 4.38
C LEU A 6 10.38 24.90 4.16
N LEU A 7 9.28 25.62 4.45
CA LEU A 7 7.93 25.10 4.42
C LEU A 7 6.95 26.16 3.94
N LYS A 8 6.23 25.86 2.86
CA LYS A 8 5.04 26.60 2.42
C LYS A 8 3.85 25.69 2.44
N MET A 9 2.89 25.98 3.30
CA MET A 9 1.69 25.17 3.46
C MET A 9 0.44 25.98 3.76
N THR A 10 -0.68 25.45 3.33
CA THR A 10 -2.02 25.87 3.71
C THR A 10 -2.74 24.68 4.33
N ALA A 11 -3.42 24.90 5.43
CA ALA A 11 -4.26 23.89 6.06
C ALA A 11 -5.63 24.48 6.38
N ASP A 12 -6.67 23.79 5.98
CA ASP A 12 -8.07 24.10 6.28
C ASP A 12 -8.70 22.92 7.01
N ALA A 13 -9.44 23.20 8.06
CA ALA A 13 -10.12 22.16 8.83
C ALA A 13 -11.51 22.64 9.25
N GLU A 14 -12.50 21.80 9.01
CA GLU A 14 -13.87 21.95 9.49
C GLU A 14 -14.15 20.82 10.48
N TYR A 15 -14.63 21.13 11.66
CA TYR A 15 -14.96 20.15 12.69
C TYR A 15 -16.29 20.45 13.35
N ASN A 16 -17.16 19.45 13.45
CA ASN A 16 -18.44 19.57 14.12
C ASN A 16 -18.33 19.13 15.58
N LEU A 17 -18.32 20.09 16.49
CA LEU A 17 -18.21 19.85 17.93
C LEU A 17 -19.49 19.29 18.58
N ALA A 18 -20.62 19.27 17.88
CA ALA A 18 -21.88 18.76 18.42
C ALA A 18 -21.92 17.22 18.54
N HIS A 19 -21.00 16.52 17.89
CA HIS A 19 -20.95 15.08 17.89
C HIS A 19 -19.89 14.52 18.85
N SER A 20 -20.18 13.40 19.49
CA SER A 20 -19.22 12.66 20.35
C SER A 20 -18.21 11.83 19.55
N TYR A 21 -18.31 11.81 18.23
CA TYR A 21 -17.40 11.13 17.30
C TYR A 21 -16.73 12.16 16.37
N PRO A 22 -15.55 11.87 15.82
CA PRO A 22 -14.92 12.72 14.83
C PRO A 22 -15.83 12.93 13.61
N ASP A 23 -16.22 14.18 13.38
CA ASP A 23 -17.05 14.60 12.27
C ASP A 23 -16.46 15.88 11.67
N GLY A 24 -15.83 15.79 10.52
CA GLY A 24 -15.16 16.93 9.93
C GLY A 24 -14.40 16.59 8.66
N LYS A 25 -13.77 17.62 8.14
CA LYS A 25 -12.87 17.55 6.98
C LYS A 25 -11.56 18.26 7.31
N VAL A 26 -10.49 17.79 6.71
CA VAL A 26 -9.18 18.44 6.75
C VAL A 26 -8.60 18.42 5.35
N THR A 27 -8.00 19.53 4.94
CA THR A 27 -7.20 19.62 3.72
C THR A 27 -5.88 20.29 4.07
N VAL A 28 -4.78 19.67 3.67
CA VAL A 28 -3.43 20.22 3.83
C VAL A 28 -2.80 20.24 2.44
N ASP A 29 -2.40 21.40 2.01
CA ASP A 29 -1.68 21.62 0.76
C ASP A 29 -0.28 22.15 1.07
N VAL A 30 0.72 21.35 0.76
CA VAL A 30 2.12 21.70 0.94
C VAL A 30 2.72 21.92 -0.44
N THR A 31 3.07 23.16 -0.73
CA THR A 31 3.67 23.54 -2.02
C THR A 31 5.18 23.48 -1.99
N GLN A 32 5.77 23.54 -0.80
CA GLN A 32 7.22 23.44 -0.62
C GLN A 32 7.55 22.86 0.75
N LEU A 33 8.35 21.81 0.77
CA LEU A 33 8.93 21.22 1.99
C LEU A 33 10.32 20.71 1.67
N ASP A 34 11.35 21.31 2.29
CA ASP A 34 12.73 20.85 2.12
C ASP A 34 13.09 19.82 3.20
N LEU A 35 13.05 18.55 2.82
CA LEU A 35 13.35 17.43 3.74
C LEU A 35 14.85 17.32 4.06
N TYR A 36 15.74 17.84 3.18
CA TYR A 36 17.17 17.80 3.44
C TYR A 36 17.56 18.83 4.50
N GLU A 37 17.09 20.07 4.35
CA GLU A 37 17.34 21.13 5.33
C GLU A 37 16.69 20.81 6.70
N LEU A 38 15.62 20.00 6.72
CA LEU A 38 15.01 19.48 7.96
C LEU A 38 15.77 18.27 8.55
N GLY A 39 16.86 17.82 7.91
CA GLY A 39 17.62 16.65 8.37
C GLY A 39 16.92 15.29 8.20
N LEU A 40 15.82 15.27 7.45
CA LEU A 40 15.01 14.03 7.22
C LEU A 40 15.51 13.23 6.02
N MET A 41 16.36 13.84 5.17
CA MET A 41 16.93 13.18 4.00
C MET A 41 18.45 13.34 3.99
N PRO A 42 19.21 12.31 3.56
CA PRO A 42 20.68 12.34 3.58
C PRO A 42 21.29 13.17 2.43
N LYS A 43 20.48 13.55 1.43
CA LYS A 43 20.88 14.33 0.27
C LYS A 43 19.74 15.26 -0.16
N PRO A 44 20.06 16.44 -0.74
CA PRO A 44 19.03 17.33 -1.26
C PRO A 44 18.22 16.64 -2.38
N MET A 45 16.93 16.88 -2.39
CA MET A 45 16.06 16.47 -3.47
C MET A 45 16.19 17.42 -4.65
N LYS A 46 15.98 16.93 -5.87
CA LYS A 46 15.99 17.74 -7.09
C LYS A 46 14.96 18.88 -7.04
N HIS A 47 13.84 18.60 -6.41
CA HIS A 47 12.76 19.56 -6.18
C HIS A 47 12.26 19.40 -4.74
N PRO A 48 11.85 20.49 -4.07
CA PRO A 48 11.17 20.42 -2.79
C PRO A 48 9.97 19.49 -2.86
N LEU A 49 9.66 18.85 -1.76
CA LEU A 49 8.46 18.02 -1.66
C LEU A 49 7.21 18.92 -1.71
N ALA A 50 6.30 18.59 -2.61
CA ALA A 50 4.96 19.15 -2.65
C ALA A 50 3.94 18.00 -2.55
N PHE A 51 2.89 18.20 -1.75
CA PHE A 51 1.82 17.21 -1.61
C PHE A 51 0.51 17.85 -1.21
N ASN A 52 -0.57 17.16 -1.52
CA ASN A 52 -1.90 17.45 -1.01
C ASN A 52 -2.40 16.26 -0.20
N LEU A 53 -2.96 16.53 0.98
CA LEU A 53 -3.65 15.58 1.82
C LEU A 53 -5.04 16.10 2.09
N SER A 54 -6.07 15.32 1.79
CA SER A 54 -7.44 15.59 2.21
C SER A 54 -8.00 14.40 2.98
N GLY A 55 -8.76 14.68 4.03
CA GLY A 55 -9.42 13.70 4.87
C GLY A 55 -10.84 14.12 5.20
N GLU A 56 -11.75 13.16 5.27
CA GLU A 56 -13.11 13.34 5.78
C GLU A 56 -13.42 12.21 6.76
N ALA A 57 -13.92 12.58 7.92
CA ALA A 57 -14.42 11.65 8.92
C ALA A 57 -15.89 11.95 9.20
N ARG A 58 -16.69 10.88 9.25
CA ARG A 58 -18.09 10.88 9.65
C ARG A 58 -18.34 9.70 10.59
N GLN A 59 -19.53 9.63 11.17
CA GLN A 59 -19.90 8.56 12.10
C GLN A 59 -19.60 7.15 11.56
N ASN A 60 -19.84 6.91 10.28
CA ASN A 60 -19.76 5.59 9.64
C ASN A 60 -18.88 5.57 8.40
N ARG A 61 -18.05 6.60 8.19
CA ARG A 61 -17.18 6.71 7.02
C ARG A 61 -15.92 7.49 7.35
N VAL A 62 -14.81 6.96 6.86
CA VAL A 62 -13.53 7.69 6.77
C VAL A 62 -13.07 7.64 5.32
N PHE A 63 -12.64 8.77 4.82
CA PHE A 63 -12.01 8.89 3.52
C PHE A 63 -10.72 9.70 3.66
N THR A 64 -9.64 9.25 3.00
CA THR A 64 -8.38 9.98 2.92
C THR A 64 -7.84 9.88 1.50
N HIS A 65 -7.40 11.01 0.98
CA HIS A 65 -6.74 11.13 -0.30
C HIS A 65 -5.43 11.87 -0.12
N PHE A 66 -4.34 11.29 -0.63
CA PHE A 66 -3.02 11.89 -0.61
C PHE A 66 -2.42 11.85 -2.01
N THR A 67 -1.81 12.96 -2.44
CA THR A 67 -1.08 13.05 -3.70
C THR A 67 0.26 13.76 -3.48
N ALA A 68 1.31 13.26 -4.15
CA ALA A 68 2.63 13.87 -4.16
C ALA A 68 3.33 13.55 -5.49
N GLY A 69 3.40 14.52 -6.39
CA GLY A 69 3.77 14.26 -7.78
C GLY A 69 2.79 13.31 -8.45
N ASP A 70 3.29 12.25 -9.08
CA ASP A 70 2.46 11.20 -9.70
C ASP A 70 2.03 10.09 -8.70
N MET A 71 2.43 10.18 -7.43
CA MET A 71 1.99 9.28 -6.39
C MET A 71 0.58 9.64 -5.89
N LYS A 72 -0.27 8.63 -5.75
CA LYS A 72 -1.63 8.76 -5.20
C LYS A 72 -1.89 7.64 -4.20
N LEU A 73 -2.49 8.00 -3.07
CA LEU A 73 -2.94 7.06 -2.05
C LEU A 73 -4.36 7.41 -1.66
N ASN A 74 -5.24 6.42 -1.65
CA ASN A 74 -6.61 6.59 -1.19
C ASN A 74 -6.94 5.52 -0.16
N LEU A 75 -7.62 5.93 0.90
CA LEU A 75 -8.23 5.05 1.88
C LEU A 75 -9.71 5.42 1.99
N SER A 76 -10.58 4.45 1.92
CA SER A 76 -12.00 4.61 2.20
C SER A 76 -12.46 3.48 3.12
N ALA A 77 -13.01 3.82 4.28
CA ALA A 77 -13.53 2.86 5.24
C ALA A 77 -15.03 3.08 5.49
N ARG A 78 -15.76 1.97 5.66
CA ARG A 78 -17.19 1.97 6.05
C ARG A 78 -17.32 1.89 7.57
N ALA A 79 -16.58 2.72 8.26
CA ALA A 79 -16.58 2.84 9.71
C ALA A 79 -16.14 4.25 10.08
N GLY A 80 -16.56 4.76 11.23
CA GLY A 80 -15.98 5.97 11.80
C GLY A 80 -14.54 5.75 12.26
N VAL A 81 -13.84 6.82 12.64
CA VAL A 81 -12.42 6.77 13.00
C VAL A 81 -12.13 5.77 14.13
N TYR A 82 -12.85 5.87 15.25
CA TYR A 82 -12.61 4.99 16.40
C TYR A 82 -12.90 3.51 16.12
N PRO A 83 -14.05 3.13 15.50
CA PRO A 83 -14.28 1.77 15.07
C PRO A 83 -13.21 1.25 14.09
N LEU A 84 -12.79 2.07 13.14
CA LEU A 84 -11.73 1.70 12.17
C LEU A 84 -10.42 1.37 12.86
N ILE A 85 -9.96 2.26 13.77
CA ILE A 85 -8.73 2.03 14.55
C ILE A 85 -8.84 0.73 15.34
N ARG A 86 -9.95 0.55 16.09
CA ARG A 86 -10.17 -0.65 16.91
C ARG A 86 -10.16 -1.94 16.08
N GLN A 87 -10.85 -1.95 14.93
CA GLN A 87 -10.88 -3.11 14.03
C GLN A 87 -9.50 -3.38 13.45
N SER A 88 -8.77 -2.33 13.05
CA SER A 88 -7.42 -2.49 12.51
C SER A 88 -6.44 -3.03 13.56
N THR A 89 -6.50 -2.54 14.80
CA THR A 89 -5.69 -3.06 15.90
C THR A 89 -6.02 -4.52 16.18
N HIS A 90 -7.31 -4.86 16.28
CA HIS A 90 -7.76 -6.23 16.48
C HIS A 90 -7.27 -7.17 15.37
N PHE A 91 -7.33 -6.75 14.12
CA PHE A 91 -6.80 -7.53 13.00
C PHE A 91 -5.29 -7.79 13.14
N VAL A 92 -4.52 -6.76 13.50
CA VAL A 92 -3.08 -6.90 13.75
C VAL A 92 -2.80 -7.89 14.89
N ASP A 93 -3.56 -7.80 15.99
CA ASP A 93 -3.40 -8.71 17.13
C ASP A 93 -3.68 -10.18 16.73
N VAL A 94 -4.76 -10.41 15.97
CA VAL A 94 -5.08 -11.75 15.46
C VAL A 94 -3.99 -12.26 14.52
N LEU A 95 -3.50 -11.41 13.61
CA LEU A 95 -2.43 -11.76 12.69
C LEU A 95 -1.13 -12.11 13.42
N MET A 96 -0.70 -11.25 14.36
CA MET A 96 0.53 -11.47 15.13
C MET A 96 0.46 -12.73 15.98
N LYS A 97 -0.68 -12.97 16.63
CA LYS A 97 -0.91 -14.22 17.36
C LYS A 97 -0.73 -15.46 16.47
N GLN A 98 -1.29 -15.44 15.26
CA GLN A 98 -1.14 -16.56 14.31
C GLN A 98 0.30 -16.75 13.84
N VAL A 99 1.04 -15.65 13.64
CA VAL A 99 2.47 -15.70 13.31
C VAL A 99 3.28 -16.34 14.45
N ASP A 100 3.03 -15.93 15.69
CA ASP A 100 3.74 -16.46 16.87
C ASP A 100 3.42 -17.95 17.10
N GLU A 101 2.17 -18.34 16.94
CA GLU A 101 1.69 -19.74 17.07
C GLU A 101 2.06 -20.59 15.85
N LYS A 102 2.62 -20.00 14.77
CA LYS A 102 2.89 -20.66 13.48
C LYS A 102 1.65 -21.39 12.93
N LEU A 103 0.51 -20.83 13.16
CA LEU A 103 -0.80 -21.34 12.77
C LEU A 103 -1.45 -20.31 11.84
N LEU A 104 -2.05 -20.78 10.75
CA LEU A 104 -2.80 -19.92 9.85
C LEU A 104 -4.28 -20.32 9.86
N ASP A 105 -5.12 -19.46 10.43
CA ASP A 105 -6.58 -19.60 10.42
C ASP A 105 -7.17 -18.45 9.60
N HIS A 106 -7.45 -18.72 8.33
CA HIS A 106 -7.94 -17.69 7.42
C HIS A 106 -9.34 -17.18 7.78
N ALA A 107 -10.16 -18.01 8.47
CA ALA A 107 -11.49 -17.59 8.88
C ALA A 107 -11.41 -16.55 10.01
N ALA A 108 -10.58 -16.82 11.02
CA ALA A 108 -10.34 -15.87 12.10
C ALA A 108 -9.72 -14.55 11.60
N LEU A 109 -8.79 -14.63 10.64
CA LEU A 109 -8.26 -13.42 10.00
C LEU A 109 -9.34 -12.63 9.26
N ARG A 110 -10.24 -13.32 8.52
CA ARG A 110 -11.33 -12.69 7.78
C ARG A 110 -12.30 -11.96 8.71
N GLU A 111 -12.69 -12.60 9.80
CA GLU A 111 -13.64 -12.03 10.78
C GLU A 111 -13.07 -10.77 11.47
N ALA A 112 -11.76 -10.70 11.63
CA ALA A 112 -11.07 -9.55 12.22
C ALA A 112 -10.84 -8.39 11.24
N LEU A 113 -11.08 -8.55 9.92
CA LEU A 113 -10.80 -7.53 8.91
C LEU A 113 -11.61 -6.24 9.12
N PRO A 114 -11.02 -5.07 9.02
CA PRO A 114 -11.76 -3.83 8.88
C PRO A 114 -12.45 -3.74 7.51
N SER A 115 -13.60 -3.05 7.45
CA SER A 115 -14.28 -2.78 6.17
C SER A 115 -13.67 -1.55 5.51
N ALA A 116 -12.68 -1.75 4.63
CA ALA A 116 -11.93 -0.67 4.01
C ALA A 116 -11.48 -1.01 2.58
N ILE A 117 -11.25 0.02 1.80
CA ILE A 117 -10.60 -0.05 0.48
C ILE A 117 -9.38 0.86 0.52
N PHE A 118 -8.25 0.30 0.16
CA PHE A 118 -6.99 1.01 0.02
C PHE A 118 -6.52 0.94 -1.43
N SER A 119 -6.05 2.05 -1.98
CA SER A 119 -5.37 2.07 -3.27
C SER A 119 -4.15 2.98 -3.22
N PHE A 120 -3.11 2.54 -3.90
CA PHE A 120 -1.85 3.24 -4.07
C PHE A 120 -1.42 3.13 -5.52
N SER A 121 -0.87 4.20 -6.07
CA SER A 121 -0.16 4.22 -7.35
C SER A 121 0.98 5.23 -7.29
N ALA A 122 2.08 4.90 -7.94
CA ALA A 122 3.24 5.78 -8.06
C ALA A 122 3.96 5.50 -9.37
N GLY A 123 4.41 6.54 -10.05
CA GLY A 123 5.32 6.47 -11.18
C GLY A 123 6.73 6.87 -10.76
N LYS A 124 7.42 7.68 -11.59
CA LYS A 124 8.82 8.08 -11.36
C LYS A 124 8.98 9.45 -10.73
N GLU A 125 7.94 10.27 -10.75
CA GLU A 125 7.98 11.69 -10.41
C GLU A 125 7.30 11.95 -9.05
N ASN A 126 7.82 11.32 -7.99
CA ASN A 126 7.27 11.42 -6.64
C ASN A 126 8.36 11.21 -5.57
N PRO A 127 8.09 11.62 -4.31
CA PRO A 127 9.06 11.52 -3.23
C PRO A 127 9.53 10.10 -2.94
N LEU A 128 8.66 9.10 -3.07
CA LEU A 128 9.01 7.69 -2.86
C LEU A 128 10.03 7.23 -3.91
N ALA A 129 9.78 7.55 -5.20
CA ALA A 129 10.71 7.19 -6.27
C ALA A 129 12.06 7.89 -6.09
N TYR A 130 12.08 9.15 -5.66
CA TYR A 130 13.32 9.87 -5.37
C TYR A 130 14.08 9.26 -4.19
N TYR A 131 13.40 8.92 -3.11
CA TYR A 131 14.01 8.24 -1.96
C TYR A 131 14.59 6.86 -2.35
N MET A 132 13.84 6.07 -3.11
CA MET A 132 14.28 4.75 -3.57
C MET A 132 15.49 4.87 -4.52
N ALA A 133 15.52 5.88 -5.39
CA ALA A 133 16.66 6.14 -6.27
C ALA A 133 17.96 6.39 -5.49
N MET A 134 17.91 7.03 -4.32
CA MET A 134 19.06 7.19 -3.44
C MET A 134 19.59 5.88 -2.86
N LYS A 135 18.78 4.82 -2.90
CA LYS A 135 19.13 3.45 -2.50
C LYS A 135 19.43 2.55 -3.70
N ASN A 136 19.67 3.11 -4.88
CA ASN A 136 19.84 2.39 -6.15
C ASN A 136 18.65 1.51 -6.53
N ILE A 137 17.44 1.89 -6.09
CA ILE A 137 16.20 1.21 -6.45
C ILE A 137 15.39 2.16 -7.32
N SER A 138 14.90 1.66 -8.46
CA SER A 138 14.00 2.43 -9.33
C SER A 138 12.95 1.52 -9.94
N PHE A 139 11.83 2.09 -10.36
CA PHE A 139 10.74 1.39 -11.03
C PHE A 139 10.09 2.31 -12.07
N HIS A 140 9.33 1.73 -12.98
CA HIS A 140 8.55 2.51 -13.95
C HIS A 140 7.23 2.96 -13.32
N ASP A 141 6.51 2.03 -12.75
CA ASP A 141 5.29 2.27 -11.98
C ASP A 141 5.09 1.20 -10.91
N ALA A 142 4.41 1.58 -9.86
CA ALA A 142 3.95 0.68 -8.80
C ALA A 142 2.48 0.94 -8.53
N SER A 143 1.71 -0.11 -8.33
CA SER A 143 0.29 -0.01 -8.02
C SER A 143 -0.15 -1.06 -7.01
N MET A 144 -1.12 -0.68 -6.17
CA MET A 144 -1.70 -1.57 -5.18
C MET A 144 -3.18 -1.21 -5.01
N LYS A 145 -4.04 -2.21 -4.95
CA LYS A 145 -5.45 -2.03 -4.60
C LYS A 145 -5.92 -3.21 -3.78
N PHE A 146 -6.34 -2.94 -2.56
CA PHE A 146 -6.90 -3.93 -1.64
C PHE A 146 -8.25 -3.46 -1.13
N GLY A 147 -9.17 -4.39 -1.05
CA GLY A 147 -10.42 -4.24 -0.32
C GLY A 147 -10.51 -5.30 0.76
N THR A 148 -11.06 -4.95 1.91
CA THR A 148 -11.22 -5.83 3.06
C THR A 148 -12.61 -5.66 3.67
N ALA A 149 -13.22 -6.75 4.09
CA ALA A 149 -14.40 -6.77 4.96
C ALA A 149 -14.62 -8.18 5.54
N PRO A 150 -15.21 -8.31 6.73
CA PRO A 150 -15.54 -9.63 7.30
C PRO A 150 -16.41 -10.50 6.40
N ASP A 151 -17.34 -9.88 5.65
CA ASP A 151 -18.33 -10.59 4.83
C ASP A 151 -17.71 -11.28 3.61
N TRP A 152 -16.68 -10.68 2.99
CA TRP A 152 -16.10 -11.17 1.74
C TRP A 152 -14.57 -11.33 1.76
N GLY A 153 -13.94 -11.08 2.92
CA GLY A 153 -12.52 -11.29 3.14
C GLY A 153 -11.62 -10.19 2.59
N ILE A 154 -10.37 -10.54 2.29
CA ILE A 154 -9.38 -9.67 1.65
C ILE A 154 -9.31 -10.00 0.16
N ASN A 155 -9.42 -8.96 -0.68
CA ASN A 155 -9.27 -9.08 -2.12
C ASN A 155 -8.38 -7.95 -2.61
N GLY A 156 -7.36 -8.29 -3.37
CA GLY A 156 -6.48 -7.26 -3.86
C GLY A 156 -5.37 -7.73 -4.75
N LYS A 157 -4.68 -6.74 -5.29
CA LYS A 157 -3.52 -6.92 -6.15
C LYS A 157 -2.52 -5.81 -5.93
N ALA A 158 -1.25 -6.15 -6.11
CA ALA A 158 -0.14 -5.21 -6.20
C ALA A 158 0.75 -5.59 -7.38
N ALA A 159 1.36 -4.61 -8.02
CA ALA A 159 2.33 -4.82 -9.08
C ALA A 159 3.37 -3.71 -9.09
N ILE A 160 4.58 -4.06 -9.47
CA ILE A 160 5.68 -3.12 -9.74
C ILE A 160 6.24 -3.51 -11.11
N HIS A 161 6.37 -2.52 -12.00
CA HIS A 161 6.91 -2.73 -13.33
C HIS A 161 8.28 -2.09 -13.50
N ALA A 162 9.13 -2.78 -14.26
CA ALA A 162 10.51 -2.39 -14.55
C ALA A 162 11.31 -2.01 -13.28
N LEU A 163 11.22 -2.88 -12.26
CA LEU A 163 11.95 -2.73 -11.01
C LEU A 163 13.44 -2.97 -11.25
N LYS A 164 14.26 -2.02 -10.84
CA LYS A 164 15.72 -2.14 -10.79
C LYS A 164 16.18 -2.04 -9.34
N VAL A 165 17.00 -2.99 -8.92
CA VAL A 165 17.66 -2.99 -7.62
C VAL A 165 19.15 -3.20 -7.87
N ASP A 166 19.93 -2.16 -7.69
CA ASP A 166 21.33 -2.11 -8.13
C ASP A 166 21.46 -2.49 -9.61
N THR A 167 22.05 -3.64 -9.89
CA THR A 167 22.24 -4.18 -11.25
C THR A 167 21.12 -5.11 -11.70
N LEU A 168 20.29 -5.62 -10.78
CA LEU A 168 19.20 -6.54 -11.11
C LEU A 168 18.02 -5.78 -11.74
N GLN A 169 17.51 -6.30 -12.86
CA GLN A 169 16.34 -5.77 -13.55
C GLN A 169 15.23 -6.81 -13.62
N LEU A 170 14.06 -6.45 -13.13
CA LEU A 170 12.85 -7.27 -13.12
C LEU A 170 11.73 -6.55 -13.88
N ASP A 171 11.13 -7.17 -14.88
CA ASP A 171 10.10 -6.52 -15.69
C ASP A 171 8.80 -6.36 -14.93
N THR A 172 8.38 -7.38 -14.21
CA THR A 172 7.15 -7.34 -13.40
C THR A 172 7.31 -8.16 -12.13
N VAL A 173 7.00 -7.55 -11.00
CA VAL A 173 6.79 -8.21 -9.71
C VAL A 173 5.35 -8.00 -9.34
N PHE A 174 4.62 -9.06 -8.98
CA PHE A 174 3.22 -8.95 -8.65
C PHE A 174 2.80 -9.82 -7.46
N PHE A 175 1.71 -9.41 -6.84
CA PHE A 175 1.01 -10.14 -5.79
C PHE A 175 -0.50 -10.00 -5.97
N THR A 176 -1.24 -11.09 -5.77
CA THR A 176 -2.70 -11.08 -5.70
C THR A 176 -3.18 -11.92 -4.54
N VAL A 177 -4.25 -11.49 -3.90
CA VAL A 177 -4.96 -12.25 -2.87
C VAL A 177 -6.44 -12.20 -3.16
N LYS A 178 -7.12 -13.32 -2.99
CA LYS A 178 -8.57 -13.45 -3.05
C LYS A 178 -9.03 -14.40 -1.96
N GLN A 179 -9.78 -13.88 -1.02
CA GLN A 179 -10.38 -14.65 0.06
C GLN A 179 -11.90 -14.66 -0.06
N ASP A 180 -12.51 -15.77 0.26
CA ASP A 180 -13.94 -15.92 0.47
C ASP A 180 -14.20 -16.60 1.82
N THR A 181 -15.42 -17.11 2.04
CA THR A 181 -15.80 -17.78 3.30
C THR A 181 -15.13 -19.13 3.49
N THR A 182 -14.62 -19.75 2.44
CA THR A 182 -14.12 -21.14 2.44
C THR A 182 -12.63 -21.24 2.29
N ARG A 183 -12.00 -20.27 1.65
CA ARG A 183 -10.57 -20.30 1.31
C ARG A 183 -9.97 -18.93 1.06
N MET A 184 -8.65 -18.89 1.08
CA MET A 184 -7.84 -17.76 0.65
C MET A 184 -6.85 -18.22 -0.42
N ASN A 185 -6.92 -17.61 -1.59
CA ASN A 185 -6.00 -17.86 -2.70
C ASN A 185 -4.98 -16.74 -2.77
N LEU A 186 -3.72 -17.11 -2.89
CA LEU A 186 -2.57 -16.21 -3.01
C LEU A 186 -1.85 -16.51 -4.33
N ARG A 187 -1.39 -15.50 -5.01
CA ARG A 187 -0.50 -15.65 -6.15
C ARG A 187 0.52 -14.52 -6.17
N ALA A 188 1.79 -14.87 -6.15
CA ALA A 188 2.89 -13.93 -6.24
C ALA A 188 3.85 -14.37 -7.35
N GLY A 189 4.57 -13.44 -7.94
CA GLY A 189 5.55 -13.85 -8.95
C GLY A 189 6.42 -12.71 -9.43
N VAL A 190 7.46 -13.17 -10.13
CA VAL A 190 8.39 -12.33 -10.87
C VAL A 190 8.40 -12.84 -12.31
N ILE A 191 8.25 -11.93 -13.26
CA ILE A 191 8.25 -12.24 -14.68
C ILE A 191 9.26 -11.32 -15.38
N ASN A 192 10.25 -11.91 -16.04
CA ASN A 192 11.12 -11.26 -16.99
C ASN A 192 10.80 -11.77 -18.38
N GLY A 193 10.34 -10.89 -19.26
CA GLY A 193 10.00 -11.24 -20.64
C GLY A 193 11.22 -11.43 -21.53
N PRO A 194 11.01 -11.85 -22.80
CA PRO A 194 12.10 -12.08 -23.76
C PRO A 194 12.93 -10.84 -24.10
N LYS A 195 12.42 -9.64 -23.79
CA LYS A 195 13.12 -8.36 -24.02
C LYS A 195 13.91 -7.89 -22.80
N ASN A 196 13.88 -8.63 -21.67
CA ASN A 196 14.69 -8.28 -20.52
C ASN A 196 16.19 -8.38 -20.88
N PRO A 197 16.99 -7.33 -20.58
CA PRO A 197 18.39 -7.30 -21.01
C PRO A 197 19.29 -8.31 -20.30
N GLN A 198 18.85 -8.92 -19.21
CA GLN A 198 19.66 -9.83 -18.41
C GLN A 198 19.28 -11.30 -18.67
N PHE A 199 18.02 -11.64 -18.45
CA PHE A 199 17.53 -13.01 -18.63
C PHE A 199 16.01 -13.07 -18.64
N SER A 200 15.47 -13.97 -19.44
CA SER A 200 14.05 -14.26 -19.51
C SER A 200 13.70 -15.42 -18.57
N PHE A 201 12.79 -15.19 -17.64
CA PHE A 201 12.26 -16.21 -16.73
C PHE A 201 10.93 -15.81 -16.15
N SER A 202 10.20 -16.77 -15.62
CA SER A 202 9.09 -16.51 -14.70
C SER A 202 9.15 -17.44 -13.50
N THR A 203 8.92 -16.88 -12.33
CA THR A 203 8.71 -17.64 -11.10
C THR A 203 7.36 -17.22 -10.54
N ILE A 204 6.47 -18.18 -10.36
CA ILE A 204 5.12 -17.97 -9.84
C ILE A 204 4.92 -18.89 -8.65
N LEU A 205 4.51 -18.31 -7.53
CA LEU A 205 4.06 -19.01 -6.35
C LEU A 205 2.54 -18.87 -6.28
N THR A 206 1.84 -19.99 -6.25
CA THR A 206 0.39 -20.04 -6.01
C THR A 206 0.14 -20.73 -4.68
N GLY A 207 -0.68 -20.14 -3.84
CA GLY A 207 -1.07 -20.69 -2.54
C GLY A 207 -2.58 -20.77 -2.42
N GLU A 208 -3.08 -21.85 -1.85
CA GLU A 208 -4.44 -21.97 -1.40
C GLU A 208 -4.45 -22.36 0.09
N ILE A 209 -5.24 -21.64 0.88
CA ILE A 209 -5.40 -21.87 2.30
C ILE A 209 -6.87 -22.17 2.54
N ARG A 210 -7.14 -23.35 3.12
CA ARG A 210 -8.47 -23.81 3.54
C ARG A 210 -8.43 -24.19 5.01
N ASN A 211 -9.32 -23.63 5.81
CA ASN A 211 -9.28 -23.79 7.25
C ASN A 211 -7.89 -23.46 7.82
N ARG A 212 -7.12 -24.50 8.18
CA ARG A 212 -5.74 -24.41 8.71
C ARG A 212 -4.72 -25.12 7.83
N ASP A 213 -5.15 -25.61 6.67
CA ASP A 213 -4.29 -26.29 5.71
C ASP A 213 -3.85 -25.30 4.64
N ALA A 214 -2.59 -25.39 4.22
CA ALA A 214 -2.02 -24.57 3.16
C ALA A 214 -1.36 -25.47 2.10
N GLU A 215 -1.75 -25.26 0.86
CA GLU A 215 -1.07 -25.81 -0.30
C GLU A 215 -0.27 -24.70 -0.99
N LEU A 216 0.98 -24.98 -1.33
CA LEU A 216 1.85 -24.07 -2.06
C LEU A 216 2.42 -24.76 -3.29
N LEU A 217 2.25 -24.14 -4.44
CA LEU A 217 2.83 -24.57 -5.72
C LEU A 217 3.78 -23.48 -6.22
N ALA A 218 5.03 -23.86 -6.49
CA ALA A 218 6.02 -22.99 -7.12
C ALA A 218 6.29 -23.47 -8.54
N GLU A 219 6.10 -22.59 -9.51
CA GLU A 219 6.40 -22.83 -10.91
C GLU A 219 7.56 -21.93 -11.35
N TYR A 220 8.56 -22.53 -11.99
CA TYR A 220 9.66 -21.81 -12.63
C TYR A 220 9.72 -22.15 -14.11
N LYS A 221 9.87 -21.13 -14.95
CA LYS A 221 10.08 -21.29 -16.40
C LYS A 221 11.24 -20.39 -16.83
N ASN A 222 12.17 -20.93 -17.56
CA ASN A 222 13.26 -20.19 -18.21
C ASN A 222 12.98 -20.01 -19.71
N GLU A 223 13.93 -19.40 -20.45
CA GLU A 223 13.83 -19.19 -21.92
C GLU A 223 13.56 -20.46 -22.72
N LYS A 224 13.93 -21.64 -22.20
CA LYS A 224 13.75 -22.94 -22.84
C LYS A 224 12.40 -23.58 -22.48
N GLY A 225 11.55 -22.90 -21.72
CA GLY A 225 10.25 -23.43 -21.30
C GLY A 225 10.32 -24.61 -20.33
N LYS A 226 11.46 -24.82 -19.71
CA LYS A 226 11.74 -25.93 -18.79
C LYS A 226 11.74 -25.44 -17.35
#